data_6ed8b13f8da1cdef62ad313c13d0b962
#
_entry.id   6ed8b13f8da1cdef62ad313c13d0b962
#
_cell.length_a   1.000
_cell.length_b   1.000
_cell.length_c   1.000
_cell.angle_alpha   90.00
_cell.angle_beta   90.00
_cell.angle_gamma   90.00
#
_symmetry.space_group_name_H-M   'P 1'
#
loop_
_entity.id
_entity.type
_entity.pdbx_description
1 polymer ?
#
loop_
_entity_poly.entity_id
_entity_poly.type
_entity_poly.pdbx_seq_one_letter_code
_entity_poly.pdbx_strand_id
1 'polypeptide(L)'
;MSKGKDDKGRFTKGNLFALYNCGGRPPKYNTAEELANKIAEYLEYEDSLKRPDAYSGSGKGIYTLSGCALYLGFNSKSSMDDQMKRSAEFSNVIERFKLFLTHWNEQKLYWAGTFHAANFWLKNFGGYKEEATINQN
;
A
#
# COMPACT_ATOMS: atom_id res chain seq x y z
N MET A 1 27.38 -8.92 -1.42
CA MET A 1 26.05 -9.18 -2.01
C MET A 1 25.21 -7.91 -1.95
N SER A 2 24.73 -7.45 -3.06
CA SER A 2 23.93 -6.22 -3.05
C SER A 2 22.50 -6.55 -2.61
N LYS A 3 21.94 -5.67 -1.77
CA LYS A 3 20.58 -5.82 -1.30
C LYS A 3 19.61 -5.78 -2.47
N GLY A 4 18.62 -6.66 -2.49
CA GLY A 4 17.58 -6.68 -3.49
C GLY A 4 17.94 -7.36 -4.78
N LYS A 5 19.09 -8.03 -4.83
CA LYS A 5 19.50 -8.77 -6.03
C LYS A 5 19.88 -10.19 -5.69
N ASP A 6 19.61 -11.09 -6.63
CA ASP A 6 20.07 -12.47 -6.50
C ASP A 6 21.52 -12.59 -6.98
N ASP A 7 22.04 -13.82 -7.00
CA ASP A 7 23.43 -14.08 -7.37
C ASP A 7 23.78 -13.68 -8.81
N LYS A 8 22.75 -13.52 -9.64
CA LYS A 8 22.93 -13.12 -11.04
C LYS A 8 22.71 -11.62 -11.26
N GLY A 9 22.61 -10.86 -10.19
CA GLY A 9 22.42 -9.42 -10.25
C GLY A 9 21.00 -8.97 -10.54
N ARG A 10 20.03 -9.89 -10.56
CA ARG A 10 18.64 -9.53 -10.78
C ARG A 10 17.99 -9.13 -9.47
N PHE A 11 16.96 -8.30 -9.56
CA PHE A 11 16.21 -7.92 -8.36
C PHE A 11 15.51 -9.14 -7.77
N THR A 12 15.63 -9.31 -6.46
CA THR A 12 14.99 -10.40 -5.77
C THR A 12 13.50 -10.12 -5.59
N LYS A 13 12.75 -11.21 -5.35
CA LYS A 13 11.34 -11.11 -5.03
C LYS A 13 11.16 -10.23 -3.80
N GLY A 14 10.23 -9.30 -3.86
CA GLY A 14 9.96 -8.38 -2.75
C GLY A 14 10.76 -7.10 -2.77
N ASN A 15 11.67 -6.92 -3.73
CA ASN A 15 12.39 -5.66 -3.86
C ASN A 15 11.48 -4.62 -4.48
N LEU A 16 11.10 -3.60 -3.70
CA LEU A 16 10.22 -2.54 -4.16
C LEU A 16 10.87 -1.63 -5.20
N PHE A 17 12.19 -1.71 -5.35
CA PHE A 17 12.92 -0.88 -6.29
C PHE A 17 13.29 -1.63 -7.57
N ALA A 18 12.48 -2.59 -7.97
CA ALA A 18 12.69 -3.37 -9.18
C ALA A 18 12.39 -2.54 -10.42
N LEU A 19 13.23 -1.56 -10.70
CA LEU A 19 13.01 -0.58 -11.76
C LEU A 19 13.02 -1.17 -13.16
N TYR A 20 13.63 -2.35 -13.33
CA TYR A 20 13.67 -3.00 -14.63
C TYR A 20 12.31 -3.52 -15.09
N ASN A 21 11.35 -3.55 -14.18
CA ASN A 21 9.98 -3.91 -14.55
C ASN A 21 9.19 -2.74 -15.09
N CYS A 22 9.78 -1.55 -15.04
CA CYS A 22 9.14 -0.36 -15.57
C CYS A 22 9.09 -0.45 -17.09
N GLY A 23 8.00 -0.19 -17.70
CA GLY A 23 7.87 -0.24 -19.15
C GLY A 23 7.34 -1.54 -19.68
N GLY A 24 7.24 -2.57 -18.84
CA GLY A 24 6.54 -3.79 -19.21
C GLY A 24 5.05 -3.63 -19.01
N ARG A 25 4.31 -4.64 -19.41
CA ARG A 25 2.89 -4.70 -19.08
C ARG A 25 2.71 -4.75 -17.58
N PRO A 26 1.68 -4.10 -17.03
CA PRO A 26 1.32 -4.33 -15.64
C PRO A 26 1.07 -5.82 -15.40
N PRO A 27 1.47 -6.38 -14.26
CA PRO A 27 1.25 -7.78 -13.99
C PRO A 27 -0.24 -8.09 -14.00
N LYS A 28 -0.58 -9.24 -14.57
CA LYS A 28 -1.94 -9.72 -14.60
C LYS A 28 -2.06 -10.88 -13.64
N TYR A 29 -2.84 -10.70 -12.61
CA TYR A 29 -3.18 -11.79 -11.72
C TYR A 29 -4.39 -12.49 -12.30
N ASN A 30 -4.33 -13.82 -12.40
CA ASN A 30 -5.39 -14.57 -13.07
C ASN A 30 -6.66 -14.62 -12.24
N THR A 31 -6.53 -14.68 -10.92
CA THR A 31 -7.68 -14.76 -10.03
C THR A 31 -7.58 -13.70 -8.94
N ALA A 32 -8.74 -13.34 -8.39
CA ALA A 32 -8.78 -12.43 -7.26
C ALA A 32 -8.06 -13.01 -6.05
N GLU A 33 -8.07 -14.34 -5.90
CA GLU A 33 -7.34 -15.00 -4.82
C GLU A 33 -5.84 -14.79 -4.95
N GLU A 34 -5.30 -14.90 -6.15
CA GLU A 34 -3.88 -14.62 -6.37
C GLU A 34 -3.53 -13.19 -5.98
N LEU A 35 -4.37 -12.25 -6.38
CA LEU A 35 -4.17 -10.85 -6.02
C LEU A 35 -4.22 -10.66 -4.51
N ALA A 36 -5.21 -11.26 -3.85
CA ALA A 36 -5.33 -11.16 -2.39
C ALA A 36 -4.11 -11.75 -1.69
N ASN A 37 -3.61 -12.87 -2.17
CA ASN A 37 -2.43 -13.51 -1.59
C ASN A 37 -1.19 -12.62 -1.77
N LYS A 38 -1.06 -11.96 -2.90
CA LYS A 38 0.07 -11.06 -3.12
C LYS A 38 0.00 -9.81 -2.25
N ILE A 39 -1.19 -9.31 -2.02
CA ILE A 39 -1.35 -8.18 -1.08
C ILE A 39 -0.97 -8.63 0.34
N ALA A 40 -1.38 -9.84 0.74
CA ALA A 40 -1.00 -10.37 2.03
C ALA A 40 0.53 -10.53 2.15
N GLU A 41 1.19 -10.98 1.09
CA GLU A 41 2.66 -11.05 1.06
C GLU A 41 3.28 -9.66 1.25
N TYR A 42 2.70 -8.65 0.63
CA TYR A 42 3.19 -7.28 0.81
C TYR A 42 3.10 -6.85 2.27
N LEU A 43 1.98 -7.13 2.92
CA LEU A 43 1.81 -6.76 4.32
C LEU A 43 2.83 -7.47 5.21
N GLU A 44 3.07 -8.76 4.95
CA GLU A 44 4.08 -9.52 5.68
C GLU A 44 5.48 -8.99 5.43
N TYR A 45 5.75 -8.60 4.19
CA TYR A 45 7.05 -8.02 3.84
C TYR A 45 7.29 -6.73 4.62
N GLU A 46 6.31 -5.85 4.68
CA GLU A 46 6.44 -4.60 5.44
C GLU A 46 6.61 -4.87 6.93
N ASP A 47 5.90 -5.85 7.46
CA ASP A 47 6.04 -6.22 8.87
C ASP A 47 7.42 -6.78 9.19
N SER A 48 8.07 -7.39 8.21
CA SER A 48 9.40 -7.95 8.40
C SER A 48 10.50 -6.90 8.43
N LEU A 49 10.21 -5.70 7.93
CA LEU A 49 11.18 -4.62 7.92
C LEU A 49 11.28 -4.01 9.31
N LYS A 50 12.50 -3.93 9.80
CA LYS A 50 12.73 -3.33 11.10
C LYS A 50 12.83 -1.82 10.94
N ARG A 51 11.84 -1.13 11.45
CA ARG A 51 11.80 0.33 11.41
C ARG A 51 11.84 0.89 12.82
N PRO A 52 12.34 2.11 12.99
CA PRO A 52 12.30 2.74 14.31
C PRO A 52 10.85 2.89 14.78
N ASP A 53 10.61 2.64 16.06
CA ASP A 53 9.27 2.71 16.63
C ASP A 53 8.60 4.06 16.42
N ALA A 54 9.39 5.12 16.35
CA ALA A 54 8.85 6.46 16.14
C ALA A 54 8.04 6.61 14.86
N TYR A 55 8.28 5.76 13.86
CA TYR A 55 7.57 5.85 12.59
C TYR A 55 6.26 5.10 12.56
N SER A 56 6.14 4.05 13.34
CA SER A 56 4.96 3.20 13.24
C SER A 56 4.00 3.35 14.41
N GLY A 57 4.48 3.81 15.53
CA GLY A 57 3.69 3.89 16.75
C GLY A 57 3.39 2.54 17.37
N SER A 58 3.54 1.47 16.63
CA SER A 58 3.27 0.12 17.11
C SER A 58 4.45 -0.82 16.91
N GLY A 59 5.53 -0.33 16.33
CA GLY A 59 6.70 -1.15 16.05
C GLY A 59 6.52 -2.10 14.88
N LYS A 60 5.44 -1.99 14.16
CA LYS A 60 5.14 -2.85 13.01
C LYS A 60 5.31 -2.09 11.70
N GLY A 61 4.97 -2.74 10.59
CA GLY A 61 5.19 -2.19 9.28
C GLY A 61 4.47 -0.88 9.00
N ILE A 62 4.90 -0.25 7.95
CA ILE A 62 4.26 0.95 7.43
C ILE A 62 3.67 0.56 6.08
N TYR A 63 2.36 0.63 5.96
CA TYR A 63 1.66 0.16 4.75
C TYR A 63 1.20 1.32 3.93
N THR A 64 1.46 1.26 2.62
CA THR A 64 1.02 2.31 1.71
C THR A 64 0.45 1.70 0.45
N LEU A 65 -0.46 2.43 -0.18
CA LEU A 65 -1.03 1.97 -1.45
C LEU A 65 0.05 1.94 -2.53
N SER A 66 0.89 2.95 -2.58
CA SER A 66 2.00 3.00 -3.54
C SER A 66 2.99 1.86 -3.31
N GLY A 67 3.31 1.58 -2.05
CA GLY A 67 4.22 0.48 -1.72
C GLY A 67 3.65 -0.86 -2.15
N CYS A 68 2.37 -1.06 -1.95
CA CYS A 68 1.69 -2.28 -2.40
C CYS A 68 1.75 -2.39 -3.92
N ALA A 69 1.44 -1.31 -4.64
CA ALA A 69 1.47 -1.32 -6.09
C ALA A 69 2.88 -1.67 -6.60
N LEU A 70 3.92 -1.10 -6.00
CA LEU A 70 5.30 -1.43 -6.36
C LEU A 70 5.63 -2.89 -6.09
N TYR A 71 5.23 -3.39 -4.93
CA TYR A 71 5.49 -4.78 -4.56
C TYR A 71 4.83 -5.75 -5.54
N LEU A 72 3.62 -5.43 -5.95
CA LEU A 72 2.87 -6.26 -6.87
C LEU A 72 3.33 -6.10 -8.33
N GLY A 73 4.18 -5.11 -8.61
CA GLY A 73 4.72 -4.90 -9.94
C GLY A 73 3.92 -3.97 -10.82
N PHE A 74 2.97 -3.24 -10.27
CA PHE A 74 2.21 -2.24 -11.05
C PHE A 74 3.04 -0.97 -11.23
N ASN A 75 2.81 -0.29 -12.34
CA ASN A 75 3.51 0.96 -12.63
C ASN A 75 2.92 2.17 -11.90
N SER A 76 1.69 2.06 -11.41
CA SER A 76 1.02 3.17 -10.75
C SER A 76 -0.10 2.65 -9.85
N LYS A 77 -0.60 3.53 -8.99
CA LYS A 77 -1.78 3.22 -8.20
C LYS A 77 -3.00 3.03 -9.11
N SER A 78 -3.06 3.81 -10.19
CA SER A 78 -4.15 3.69 -11.16
C SER A 78 -4.17 2.33 -11.83
N SER A 79 -3.00 1.79 -12.18
CA SER A 79 -2.90 0.46 -12.76
C SER A 79 -3.42 -0.61 -11.80
N MET A 80 -3.12 -0.46 -10.51
CA MET A 80 -3.65 -1.36 -9.51
C MET A 80 -5.17 -1.23 -9.39
N ASP A 81 -5.68 -0.01 -9.37
CA ASP A 81 -7.11 0.23 -9.30
C ASP A 81 -7.87 -0.31 -10.53
N ASP A 82 -7.21 -0.35 -11.68
CA ASP A 82 -7.83 -0.89 -12.89
C ASP A 82 -8.21 -2.37 -12.73
N GLN A 83 -7.58 -3.08 -11.81
CA GLN A 83 -7.96 -4.45 -11.51
C GLN A 83 -9.39 -4.56 -11.01
N MET A 84 -9.91 -3.50 -10.39
CA MET A 84 -11.29 -3.47 -9.91
C MET A 84 -12.32 -3.59 -11.03
N LYS A 85 -11.92 -3.22 -12.24
CA LYS A 85 -12.81 -3.28 -13.41
C LYS A 85 -12.97 -4.68 -13.98
N ARG A 86 -12.14 -5.63 -13.55
CA ARG A 86 -12.16 -6.98 -14.10
C ARG A 86 -13.37 -7.79 -13.65
N SER A 87 -13.73 -7.67 -12.39
CA SER A 87 -14.89 -8.36 -11.84
C SER A 87 -15.17 -7.85 -10.43
N ALA A 88 -16.33 -8.23 -9.89
CA ALA A 88 -16.68 -7.89 -8.52
C ALA A 88 -15.69 -8.48 -7.51
N GLU A 89 -15.15 -9.67 -7.81
CA GLU A 89 -14.19 -10.32 -6.92
C GLU A 89 -12.89 -9.52 -6.82
N PHE A 90 -12.37 -9.05 -7.95
CA PHE A 90 -11.18 -8.20 -7.94
C PHE A 90 -11.46 -6.88 -7.25
N SER A 91 -12.62 -6.29 -7.50
CA SER A 91 -13.03 -5.06 -6.83
C SER A 91 -13.06 -5.24 -5.32
N ASN A 92 -13.63 -6.34 -4.86
CA ASN A 92 -13.73 -6.62 -3.43
C ASN A 92 -12.35 -6.72 -2.77
N VAL A 93 -11.40 -7.36 -3.44
CA VAL A 93 -10.04 -7.50 -2.90
C VAL A 93 -9.39 -6.12 -2.72
N ILE A 94 -9.46 -5.29 -3.75
CA ILE A 94 -8.85 -3.96 -3.70
C ILE A 94 -9.54 -3.09 -2.65
N GLU A 95 -10.86 -3.13 -2.60
CA GLU A 95 -11.62 -2.35 -1.63
C GLU A 95 -11.32 -2.77 -0.19
N ARG A 96 -11.19 -4.07 0.05
CA ARG A 96 -10.83 -4.54 1.39
C ARG A 96 -9.43 -4.10 1.79
N PHE A 97 -8.50 -4.10 0.85
CA PHE A 97 -7.17 -3.58 1.14
C PHE A 97 -7.22 -2.09 1.48
N LYS A 98 -7.98 -1.32 0.71
CA LYS A 98 -8.15 0.12 1.00
C LYS A 98 -8.82 0.34 2.35
N LEU A 99 -9.79 -0.48 2.70
CA LEU A 99 -10.44 -0.43 4.00
C LEU A 99 -9.43 -0.74 5.11
N PHE A 100 -8.58 -1.72 4.90
CA PHE A 100 -7.50 -2.04 5.84
C PHE A 100 -6.59 -0.83 6.05
N LEU A 101 -6.20 -0.15 4.98
CA LEU A 101 -5.36 1.05 5.09
C LEU A 101 -6.07 2.16 5.86
N THR A 102 -7.35 2.34 5.62
CA THR A 102 -8.14 3.32 6.34
C THR A 102 -8.17 2.99 7.83
N HIS A 103 -8.45 1.74 8.17
CA HIS A 103 -8.46 1.29 9.55
C HIS A 103 -7.10 1.51 10.22
N TRP A 104 -6.03 1.12 9.53
CA TRP A 104 -4.68 1.29 10.06
C TRP A 104 -4.38 2.77 10.35
N ASN A 105 -4.78 3.66 9.44
CA ASN A 105 -4.58 5.10 9.64
C ASN A 105 -5.49 5.66 10.74
N GLU A 106 -6.71 5.17 10.86
CA GLU A 106 -7.59 5.58 11.95
C GLU A 106 -6.97 5.26 13.31
N GLN A 107 -6.35 4.09 13.44
CA GLN A 107 -5.66 3.73 14.67
C GLN A 107 -4.51 4.68 14.97
N LYS A 108 -3.82 5.16 13.95
CA LYS A 108 -2.68 6.06 14.12
C LYS A 108 -3.08 7.44 14.64
N LEU A 109 -4.35 7.79 14.54
CA LEU A 109 -4.83 9.06 15.09
C LEU A 109 -4.73 9.12 16.62
N TYR A 110 -4.63 7.96 17.26
CA TYR A 110 -4.59 7.91 18.72
C TYR A 110 -3.18 8.08 19.31
N TRP A 111 -2.16 8.22 18.47
CA TRP A 111 -0.80 8.41 18.93
C TRP A 111 -0.24 9.73 18.42
N ALA A 112 0.34 10.51 19.35
CA ALA A 112 0.86 11.82 19.01
C ALA A 112 1.90 11.77 17.90
N GLY A 113 2.75 10.75 17.90
CA GLY A 113 3.82 10.65 16.91
C GLY A 113 3.35 10.35 15.48
N THR A 114 2.14 9.85 15.31
CA THR A 114 1.63 9.47 13.99
C THR A 114 0.37 10.24 13.60
N PHE A 115 -0.12 11.10 14.49
CA PHE A 115 -1.40 11.79 14.26
C PHE A 115 -1.40 12.61 12.96
N HIS A 116 -0.38 13.41 12.75
CA HIS A 116 -0.38 14.32 11.59
C HIS A 116 -0.34 13.56 10.27
N ALA A 117 0.48 12.52 10.19
CA ALA A 117 0.57 11.71 8.98
C ALA A 117 -0.74 10.98 8.71
N ALA A 118 -1.35 10.42 9.74
CA ALA A 118 -2.62 9.71 9.60
C ALA A 118 -3.73 10.66 9.19
N ASN A 119 -3.79 11.84 9.80
CA ASN A 119 -4.78 12.85 9.49
C ASN A 119 -4.67 13.29 8.03
N PHE A 120 -3.44 13.54 7.57
CA PHE A 120 -3.20 13.88 6.17
C PHE A 120 -3.71 12.78 5.25
N TRP A 121 -3.39 11.53 5.55
CA TRP A 121 -3.79 10.41 4.71
C TRP A 121 -5.31 10.28 4.64
N LEU A 122 -5.97 10.36 5.80
CA LEU A 122 -7.42 10.19 5.87
C LEU A 122 -8.16 11.29 5.10
N LYS A 123 -7.67 12.52 5.17
CA LYS A 123 -8.28 13.63 4.44
C LYS A 123 -8.07 13.54 2.94
N ASN A 124 -6.92 13.06 2.50
CA ASN A 124 -6.57 13.09 1.09
C ASN A 124 -6.86 11.78 0.37
N PHE A 125 -6.84 10.66 1.06
CA PHE A 125 -7.00 9.35 0.43
C PHE A 125 -8.10 8.51 1.06
N GLY A 126 -8.45 8.78 2.30
CA GLY A 126 -9.42 7.99 3.04
C GLY A 126 -10.87 8.46 2.90
N GLY A 127 -11.08 9.55 2.18
CA GLY A 127 -12.43 10.08 1.97
C GLY A 127 -12.98 10.91 3.12
N TYR A 128 -12.18 11.20 4.13
CA TYR A 128 -12.60 12.02 5.24
C TYR A 128 -12.53 13.49 4.86
N LYS A 129 -13.51 14.25 5.29
CA LYS A 129 -13.54 15.68 5.05
C LYS A 129 -13.51 16.42 6.37
N GLU A 130 -12.68 17.42 6.42
CA GLU A 130 -12.76 18.39 7.49
C GLU A 130 -13.79 19.40 7.02
N GLU A 131 -15.00 19.32 7.56
CA GLU A 131 -15.99 20.33 7.25
C GLU A 131 -15.66 21.57 8.04
N ALA A 132 -14.88 22.40 7.40
CA ALA A 132 -14.84 23.76 7.83
C ALA A 132 -16.17 24.36 7.42
N THR A 133 -17.15 24.25 8.27
CA THR A 133 -18.32 25.06 8.16
C THR A 133 -17.87 26.47 8.43
N ILE A 134 -17.22 27.02 7.51
CA ILE A 134 -16.98 28.43 7.61
C ILE A 134 -18.22 29.06 7.09
N ASN A 135 -19.03 29.48 7.98
CA ASN A 135 -20.07 30.40 7.60
C ASN A 135 -19.40 31.67 7.19
N GLN A 136 -19.33 31.83 5.96
CA GLN A 136 -18.75 32.94 5.30
C GLN A 136 -19.75 34.08 5.23
N ASN A 137 -20.31 34.49 6.27
CA ASN A 137 -21.25 35.59 6.19
C ASN A 137 -20.61 36.89 6.57
#